data_caa550bda5d90c6a543da50ed2648592
#
_entry.id   caa550bda5d90c6a543da50ed2648592
#
_cell.length_a   1.000
_cell.length_b   1.000
_cell.length_c   1.000
_cell.angle_alpha   90.00
_cell.angle_beta   90.00
_cell.angle_gamma   90.00
#
_symmetry.space_group_name_H-M   'P 1'
#
loop_
_entity.id
_entity.type
_entity.pdbx_description
1 polymer ?
#
loop_
_entity_poly.entity_id
_entity_poly.type
_entity_poly.pdbx_seq_one_letter_code
_entity_poly.pdbx_strand_id
1 'polypeptide(L)'
;MDAIRVPIMTDATLAASRRAKVTKPFRGTYTVLITPFTPDGGAVDIPALARLVEFQIANGVDGLIPLGSTGEFLSISRDERAAIVDCVVKTSAGRVPVLIGTGAEDTREVVALSREAEAQGADGVMIIPPFYSVPTLPELMHHYGRVADAIGIPIMVYNNPATANVDLTPAMLAEISRIPNCRYVKESTLEVTRVRDIVALCGDRMEVFAGVLGYESAWLGAIGWVAVCSNVAPRLSRDMFWTAAFDADRAASLALYRRLAPLLPFVGGPRYVSGTKAAFRLMGMEMGEPRPPRLPLPPEDTAALAAVLRGMGLIADRPA
;
A
#
# COMPACT_ATOMS: atom_id res chain seq x y z
N MET A 1 -14.48 36.21 -41.26
CA MET A 1 -13.60 35.79 -40.15
C MET A 1 -14.50 35.15 -39.10
N ASP A 2 -14.73 33.85 -39.24
CA ASP A 2 -15.58 33.11 -38.32
C ASP A 2 -14.76 32.66 -37.11
N ALA A 3 -15.17 33.11 -35.92
CA ALA A 3 -14.55 32.76 -34.66
C ALA A 3 -14.89 31.30 -34.34
N ILE A 4 -13.89 30.46 -34.29
CA ILE A 4 -13.99 29.06 -33.84
C ILE A 4 -14.43 29.06 -32.36
N ARG A 5 -15.71 28.74 -32.14
CA ARG A 5 -16.22 28.48 -30.77
C ARG A 5 -15.70 27.11 -30.31
N VAL A 6 -14.75 27.11 -29.37
CA VAL A 6 -14.38 25.90 -28.65
C VAL A 6 -15.55 25.56 -27.70
N PRO A 7 -16.13 24.36 -27.76
CA PRO A 7 -17.22 24.00 -26.87
C PRO A 7 -16.69 23.87 -25.42
N ILE A 8 -17.27 24.65 -24.53
CA ILE A 8 -17.05 24.52 -23.08
C ILE A 8 -17.74 23.22 -22.64
N MET A 9 -16.97 22.21 -22.27
CA MET A 9 -17.51 20.97 -21.71
C MET A 9 -18.21 21.29 -20.39
N THR A 10 -19.46 20.84 -20.23
CA THR A 10 -20.21 21.00 -18.99
C THR A 10 -19.71 20.03 -17.92
N ASP A 11 -19.89 20.36 -16.64
CA ASP A 11 -19.49 19.51 -15.50
C ASP A 11 -20.07 18.09 -15.59
N ALA A 12 -21.25 17.92 -16.18
CA ALA A 12 -21.89 16.61 -16.43
C ALA A 12 -21.11 15.78 -17.46
N THR A 13 -20.54 16.41 -18.48
CA THR A 13 -19.74 15.75 -19.54
C THR A 13 -18.36 15.36 -18.99
N LEU A 14 -17.77 16.17 -18.10
CA LEU A 14 -16.54 15.86 -17.37
C LEU A 14 -16.76 14.70 -16.39
N ALA A 15 -17.89 14.66 -15.68
CA ALA A 15 -18.25 13.57 -14.77
C ALA A 15 -18.53 12.26 -15.51
N ALA A 16 -19.15 12.30 -16.69
CA ALA A 16 -19.40 11.12 -17.53
C ALA A 16 -18.10 10.55 -18.15
N SER A 17 -17.17 11.42 -18.54
CA SER A 17 -15.83 11.03 -19.05
C SER A 17 -14.95 10.37 -17.99
N ARG A 18 -15.14 10.70 -16.70
CA ARG A 18 -14.37 10.16 -15.57
C ARG A 18 -14.80 8.75 -15.14
N ARG A 19 -16.00 8.27 -15.52
CA ARG A 19 -16.54 6.96 -15.11
C ARG A 19 -15.95 5.73 -15.81
N ALA A 20 -15.00 5.85 -16.70
CA ALA A 20 -14.58 4.78 -17.61
C ALA A 20 -13.12 4.33 -17.46
N LYS A 21 -12.58 4.19 -16.22
CA LYS A 21 -11.23 3.65 -16.02
C LYS A 21 -11.08 2.63 -14.89
N VAL A 22 -12.05 1.76 -14.66
CA VAL A 22 -11.82 0.57 -13.82
C VAL A 22 -11.71 -0.63 -14.74
N THR A 23 -10.49 -0.93 -15.18
CA THR A 23 -10.26 -2.00 -16.17
C THR A 23 -10.05 -3.37 -15.55
N LYS A 24 -9.59 -3.49 -14.30
CA LYS A 24 -9.48 -4.78 -13.57
C LYS A 24 -9.67 -4.56 -12.07
N PRO A 25 -10.39 -5.45 -11.37
CA PRO A 25 -10.47 -5.38 -9.91
C PRO A 25 -9.09 -5.61 -9.31
N PHE A 26 -8.75 -4.87 -8.25
CA PHE A 26 -7.53 -5.08 -7.50
C PHE A 26 -7.64 -6.36 -6.68
N ARG A 27 -6.63 -7.20 -6.72
CA ARG A 27 -6.54 -8.45 -5.94
C ARG A 27 -5.10 -8.93 -5.86
N GLY A 28 -4.83 -9.87 -4.95
CA GLY A 28 -3.48 -10.44 -4.78
C GLY A 28 -2.60 -9.61 -3.86
N THR A 29 -1.30 -9.74 -4.00
CA THR A 29 -0.31 -9.13 -3.11
C THR A 29 0.18 -7.79 -3.65
N TYR A 30 -0.08 -6.73 -2.90
CA TYR A 30 0.37 -5.38 -3.16
C TYR A 30 1.53 -5.03 -2.25
N THR A 31 2.66 -4.66 -2.82
CA THR A 31 3.80 -4.19 -2.02
C THR A 31 3.61 -2.74 -1.62
N VAL A 32 3.49 -2.50 -0.29
CA VAL A 32 3.61 -1.14 0.23
C VAL A 32 5.08 -0.77 0.25
N LEU A 33 5.51 0.02 -0.74
CA LEU A 33 6.92 0.31 -1.01
C LEU A 33 7.56 1.12 0.12
N ILE A 34 8.82 0.80 0.46
CA ILE A 34 9.70 1.75 1.14
C ILE A 34 10.04 2.89 0.19
N THR A 35 10.45 4.05 0.74
CA THR A 35 11.04 5.14 -0.03
C THR A 35 12.57 5.09 0.11
N PRO A 36 13.32 4.84 -0.95
CA PRO A 36 14.77 4.95 -0.93
C PRO A 36 15.21 6.40 -0.75
N PHE A 37 16.25 6.60 0.06
CA PHE A 37 16.88 7.91 0.26
C PHE A 37 18.35 7.88 -0.15
N THR A 38 18.89 9.05 -0.49
CA THR A 38 20.34 9.23 -0.67
C THR A 38 21.09 8.86 0.63
N PRO A 39 22.38 8.51 0.58
CA PRO A 39 23.12 8.07 1.77
C PRO A 39 23.11 9.08 2.93
N ASP A 40 23.00 10.37 2.63
CA ASP A 40 22.88 11.44 3.62
C ASP A 40 21.43 11.66 4.12
N GLY A 41 20.45 10.92 3.56
CA GLY A 41 19.02 11.07 3.88
C GLY A 41 18.39 12.36 3.35
N GLY A 42 19.15 13.21 2.66
CA GLY A 42 18.73 14.55 2.24
C GLY A 42 17.65 14.56 1.15
N ALA A 43 17.66 13.57 0.25
CA ALA A 43 16.73 13.49 -0.87
C ALA A 43 16.22 12.07 -1.08
N VAL A 44 15.13 11.94 -1.85
CA VAL A 44 14.65 10.64 -2.37
C VAL A 44 15.59 10.17 -3.48
N ASP A 45 16.09 8.92 -3.38
CA ASP A 45 16.87 8.29 -4.45
C ASP A 45 15.91 7.71 -5.51
N ILE A 46 15.58 8.54 -6.50
CA ILE A 46 14.67 8.17 -7.60
C ILE A 46 15.22 7.00 -8.43
N PRO A 47 16.53 6.93 -8.79
CA PRO A 47 17.10 5.76 -9.44
C PRO A 47 16.94 4.47 -8.62
N ALA A 48 17.16 4.51 -7.31
CA ALA A 48 16.95 3.35 -6.44
C ALA A 48 15.47 2.95 -6.36
N LEU A 49 14.55 3.93 -6.33
CA LEU A 49 13.12 3.69 -6.37
C LEU A 49 12.69 2.99 -7.67
N ALA A 50 13.20 3.43 -8.81
CA ALA A 50 12.93 2.79 -10.10
C ALA A 50 13.42 1.32 -10.10
N ARG A 51 14.63 1.05 -9.58
CA ARG A 51 15.15 -0.32 -9.44
C ARG A 51 14.28 -1.17 -8.50
N LEU A 52 13.79 -0.59 -7.40
CA LEU A 52 12.87 -1.26 -6.48
C LEU A 52 11.56 -1.64 -7.17
N VAL A 53 10.96 -0.74 -7.95
CA VAL A 53 9.74 -1.01 -8.73
C VAL A 53 9.97 -2.16 -9.70
N GLU A 54 11.06 -2.14 -10.48
CA GLU A 54 11.42 -3.23 -11.40
C GLU A 54 11.62 -4.55 -10.66
N PHE A 55 12.32 -4.53 -9.53
CA PHE A 55 12.52 -5.72 -8.69
C PHE A 55 11.18 -6.34 -8.25
N GLN A 56 10.23 -5.53 -7.82
CA GLN A 56 8.90 -5.98 -7.40
C GLN A 56 8.15 -6.63 -8.57
N ILE A 57 8.07 -5.93 -9.70
CA ILE A 57 7.34 -6.39 -10.88
C ILE A 57 7.96 -7.67 -11.47
N ALA A 58 9.29 -7.74 -11.57
CA ALA A 58 10.01 -8.92 -12.05
C ALA A 58 9.79 -10.16 -11.16
N ASN A 59 9.46 -9.95 -9.89
CA ASN A 59 9.12 -11.01 -8.93
C ASN A 59 7.62 -11.27 -8.80
N GLY A 60 6.78 -10.64 -9.65
CA GLY A 60 5.40 -11.02 -9.87
C GLY A 60 4.41 -10.51 -8.84
N VAL A 61 4.69 -9.39 -8.14
CA VAL A 61 3.67 -8.76 -7.28
C VAL A 61 2.47 -8.30 -8.12
N ASP A 62 1.30 -8.27 -7.50
CA ASP A 62 0.04 -7.95 -8.18
C ASP A 62 -0.26 -6.44 -8.18
N GLY A 63 0.46 -5.64 -7.40
CA GLY A 63 0.33 -4.18 -7.38
C GLY A 63 1.34 -3.50 -6.45
N LEU A 64 1.39 -2.17 -6.52
CA LEU A 64 2.34 -1.33 -5.79
C LEU A 64 1.63 -0.20 -5.06
N ILE A 65 2.09 0.10 -3.84
CA ILE A 65 1.57 1.22 -3.04
C ILE A 65 2.73 2.05 -2.50
N PRO A 66 3.21 3.07 -3.21
CA PRO A 66 4.11 4.07 -2.63
C PRO A 66 3.39 5.02 -1.69
N LEU A 67 4.14 5.75 -0.87
CA LEU A 67 3.64 6.81 0.01
C LEU A 67 2.63 6.32 1.07
N GLY A 68 2.69 5.04 1.44
CA GLY A 68 2.05 4.54 2.66
C GLY A 68 2.94 4.80 3.89
N SER A 69 2.53 4.28 5.06
CA SER A 69 3.32 4.37 6.31
C SER A 69 4.73 3.76 6.16
N THR A 70 4.85 2.67 5.41
CA THR A 70 6.12 2.02 5.07
C THR A 70 7.01 2.91 4.19
N GLY A 71 6.41 3.71 3.33
CA GLY A 71 7.10 4.69 2.50
C GLY A 71 7.41 6.01 3.20
N GLU A 72 7.25 6.07 4.54
CA GLU A 72 7.60 7.24 5.37
C GLU A 72 6.89 8.54 4.94
N PHE A 73 5.62 8.45 4.50
CA PHE A 73 4.91 9.54 3.82
C PHE A 73 4.87 10.86 4.61
N LEU A 74 4.94 10.81 5.95
CA LEU A 74 4.97 12.00 6.81
C LEU A 74 6.32 12.73 6.78
N SER A 75 7.38 12.08 6.28
CA SER A 75 8.72 12.65 6.15
C SER A 75 9.06 13.03 4.70
N ILE A 76 8.07 12.99 3.80
CA ILE A 76 8.22 13.28 2.37
C ILE A 76 7.65 14.66 2.08
N SER A 77 8.47 15.55 1.48
CA SER A 77 8.01 16.85 1.03
C SER A 77 7.04 16.75 -0.16
N ARG A 78 6.35 17.85 -0.48
CA ARG A 78 5.40 17.85 -1.61
C ARG A 78 6.09 17.60 -2.95
N ASP A 79 7.27 18.17 -3.17
CA ASP A 79 8.04 17.98 -4.41
C ASP A 79 8.56 16.54 -4.52
N GLU A 80 9.07 15.97 -3.42
CA GLU A 80 9.48 14.57 -3.37
C GLU A 80 8.30 13.62 -3.63
N ARG A 81 7.12 13.94 -3.09
CA ARG A 81 5.90 13.16 -3.35
C ARG A 81 5.59 13.12 -4.85
N ALA A 82 5.60 14.27 -5.52
CA ALA A 82 5.34 14.36 -6.96
C ALA A 82 6.35 13.52 -7.76
N ALA A 83 7.64 13.59 -7.41
CA ALA A 83 8.70 12.80 -8.05
C ALA A 83 8.56 11.29 -7.80
N ILE A 84 8.15 10.86 -6.60
CA ILE A 84 7.88 9.45 -6.27
C ILE A 84 6.73 8.92 -7.11
N VAL A 85 5.61 9.64 -7.19
CA VAL A 85 4.44 9.21 -7.97
C VAL A 85 4.81 9.09 -9.44
N ASP A 86 5.45 10.10 -10.01
CA ASP A 86 5.91 10.11 -11.40
C ASP A 86 6.83 8.91 -11.70
N CYS A 87 7.83 8.67 -10.83
CA CYS A 87 8.76 7.55 -10.96
C CYS A 87 8.03 6.20 -10.94
N VAL A 88 7.18 5.95 -9.93
CA VAL A 88 6.52 4.65 -9.77
C VAL A 88 5.53 4.38 -10.90
N VAL A 89 4.72 5.37 -11.29
CA VAL A 89 3.74 5.24 -12.38
C VAL A 89 4.46 5.01 -13.72
N LYS A 90 5.47 5.80 -14.03
CA LYS A 90 6.23 5.66 -15.30
C LYS A 90 6.98 4.32 -15.35
N THR A 91 7.64 3.95 -14.26
CA THR A 91 8.40 2.69 -14.21
C THR A 91 7.47 1.49 -14.28
N SER A 92 6.32 1.51 -13.58
CA SER A 92 5.36 0.40 -13.67
C SER A 92 4.78 0.24 -15.08
N ALA A 93 4.62 1.33 -15.81
CA ALA A 93 4.16 1.36 -17.21
C ALA A 93 2.87 0.53 -17.45
N GLY A 94 1.94 0.53 -16.48
CA GLY A 94 0.68 -0.21 -16.55
C GLY A 94 0.82 -1.74 -16.42
N ARG A 95 2.01 -2.26 -16.11
CA ARG A 95 2.23 -3.72 -15.91
C ARG A 95 1.54 -4.24 -14.67
N VAL A 96 1.44 -3.43 -13.63
CA VAL A 96 0.69 -3.68 -12.39
C VAL A 96 -0.02 -2.40 -11.95
N PRO A 97 -1.15 -2.49 -11.24
CA PRO A 97 -1.82 -1.33 -10.65
C PRO A 97 -0.93 -0.61 -9.63
N VAL A 98 -1.02 0.73 -9.63
CA VAL A 98 -0.33 1.59 -8.67
C VAL A 98 -1.37 2.39 -7.88
N LEU A 99 -1.42 2.16 -6.56
CA LEU A 99 -2.26 2.91 -5.64
C LEU A 99 -1.37 3.89 -4.84
N ILE A 100 -1.74 5.15 -4.81
CA ILE A 100 -0.96 6.18 -4.11
C ILE A 100 -1.51 6.42 -2.70
N GLY A 101 -0.65 6.39 -1.69
CA GLY A 101 -1.02 6.84 -0.35
C GLY A 101 -1.24 8.36 -0.35
N THR A 102 -2.48 8.82 -0.06
CA THR A 102 -2.85 10.24 -0.08
C THR A 102 -3.46 10.73 1.23
N GLY A 103 -3.31 9.95 2.31
CA GLY A 103 -3.79 10.32 3.64
C GLY A 103 -3.11 11.58 4.18
N ALA A 104 -3.92 12.46 4.77
CA ALA A 104 -3.50 13.65 5.52
C ALA A 104 -4.56 13.98 6.58
N GLU A 105 -4.26 14.88 7.49
CA GLU A 105 -5.23 15.32 8.51
C GLU A 105 -6.35 16.17 7.94
N ASP A 106 -6.02 17.08 7.00
CA ASP A 106 -6.99 17.99 6.39
C ASP A 106 -7.63 17.34 5.14
N THR A 107 -8.97 17.25 5.13
CA THR A 107 -9.75 16.73 3.99
C THR A 107 -9.42 17.43 2.68
N ARG A 108 -9.15 18.74 2.70
CA ARG A 108 -8.79 19.53 1.50
C ARG A 108 -7.45 19.07 0.92
N GLU A 109 -6.50 18.75 1.80
CA GLU A 109 -5.19 18.21 1.42
C GLU A 109 -5.35 16.81 0.81
N VAL A 110 -6.15 15.92 1.43
CA VAL A 110 -6.44 14.58 0.88
C VAL A 110 -7.06 14.68 -0.50
N VAL A 111 -8.02 15.60 -0.70
CA VAL A 111 -8.63 15.86 -2.02
C VAL A 111 -7.58 16.33 -3.04
N ALA A 112 -6.72 17.28 -2.66
CA ALA A 112 -5.67 17.80 -3.54
C ALA A 112 -4.69 16.69 -3.96
N LEU A 113 -4.15 15.95 -2.98
CA LEU A 113 -3.22 14.84 -3.21
C LEU A 113 -3.83 13.72 -4.05
N SER A 114 -5.12 13.41 -3.84
CA SER A 114 -5.80 12.36 -4.61
C SER A 114 -6.04 12.77 -6.06
N ARG A 115 -6.38 14.04 -6.32
CA ARG A 115 -6.49 14.60 -7.67
C ARG A 115 -5.14 14.61 -8.39
N GLU A 116 -4.08 15.00 -7.71
CA GLU A 116 -2.73 14.97 -8.25
C GLU A 116 -2.28 13.56 -8.61
N ALA A 117 -2.55 12.57 -7.73
CA ALA A 117 -2.26 11.17 -8.00
C ALA A 117 -3.02 10.65 -9.23
N GLU A 118 -4.32 10.94 -9.34
CA GLU A 118 -5.13 10.57 -10.51
C GLU A 118 -4.60 11.23 -11.79
N ALA A 119 -4.27 12.53 -11.73
CA ALA A 119 -3.73 13.25 -12.88
C ALA A 119 -2.36 12.72 -13.34
N GLN A 120 -1.55 12.20 -12.42
CA GLN A 120 -0.28 11.54 -12.71
C GLN A 120 -0.43 10.08 -13.19
N GLY A 121 -1.64 9.53 -13.23
CA GLY A 121 -1.91 8.21 -13.79
C GLY A 121 -1.99 7.07 -12.77
N ALA A 122 -2.21 7.37 -11.49
CA ALA A 122 -2.51 6.35 -10.50
C ALA A 122 -3.78 5.57 -10.84
N ASP A 123 -3.81 4.27 -10.51
CA ASP A 123 -4.99 3.41 -10.70
C ASP A 123 -5.96 3.47 -9.51
N GLY A 124 -5.50 3.96 -8.36
CA GLY A 124 -6.28 4.14 -7.14
C GLY A 124 -5.53 4.94 -6.09
N VAL A 125 -6.20 5.21 -4.97
CA VAL A 125 -5.58 5.84 -3.80
C VAL A 125 -5.83 5.01 -2.56
N MET A 126 -4.87 5.03 -1.61
CA MET A 126 -5.01 4.44 -0.27
C MET A 126 -5.03 5.57 0.76
N ILE A 127 -6.09 5.63 1.56
CA ILE A 127 -6.34 6.75 2.48
C ILE A 127 -6.53 6.22 3.90
N ILE A 128 -5.57 6.54 4.78
CA ILE A 128 -5.76 6.45 6.22
C ILE A 128 -6.66 7.60 6.66
N PRO A 129 -7.63 7.40 7.59
CA PRO A 129 -8.43 8.51 8.10
C PRO A 129 -7.55 9.57 8.77
N PRO A 130 -8.07 10.76 9.07
CA PRO A 130 -7.36 11.72 9.93
C PRO A 130 -6.83 11.01 11.17
N PHE A 131 -5.53 11.19 11.44
CA PHE A 131 -4.80 10.32 12.38
C PHE A 131 -4.40 11.01 13.68
N TYR A 132 -4.47 12.33 13.72
CA TYR A 132 -4.26 13.10 14.96
C TYR A 132 -5.59 13.35 15.69
N SER A 133 -6.66 13.71 14.96
CA SER A 133 -8.01 13.87 15.48
C SER A 133 -8.72 12.51 15.70
N VAL A 134 -9.89 12.56 16.34
CA VAL A 134 -10.77 11.39 16.54
C VAL A 134 -12.10 11.67 15.82
N PRO A 135 -12.14 11.53 14.48
CA PRO A 135 -13.34 11.85 13.72
C PRO A 135 -14.48 10.87 14.02
N THR A 136 -15.69 11.41 14.12
CA THR A 136 -16.93 10.65 14.22
C THR A 136 -17.32 10.03 12.87
N LEU A 137 -18.25 9.07 12.87
CA LEU A 137 -18.73 8.47 11.62
C LEU A 137 -19.31 9.50 10.63
N PRO A 138 -20.14 10.50 11.03
CA PRO A 138 -20.57 11.53 10.09
C PRO A 138 -19.43 12.35 9.48
N GLU A 139 -18.38 12.65 10.25
CA GLU A 139 -17.19 13.36 9.76
C GLU A 139 -16.38 12.50 8.79
N LEU A 140 -16.25 11.19 9.07
CA LEU A 140 -15.62 10.25 8.16
C LEU A 140 -16.41 10.08 6.86
N MET A 141 -17.75 10.00 6.93
CA MET A 141 -18.61 9.96 5.76
C MET A 141 -18.46 11.23 4.91
N HIS A 142 -18.37 12.40 5.54
CA HIS A 142 -18.10 13.65 4.84
C HIS A 142 -16.69 13.64 4.21
N HIS A 143 -15.67 13.22 4.98
CA HIS A 143 -14.28 13.17 4.53
C HIS A 143 -14.13 12.30 3.27
N TYR A 144 -14.53 11.01 3.35
CA TYR A 144 -14.42 10.09 2.22
C TYR A 144 -15.35 10.47 1.05
N GLY A 145 -16.53 10.99 1.35
CA GLY A 145 -17.47 11.51 0.35
C GLY A 145 -16.86 12.64 -0.47
N ARG A 146 -16.23 13.62 0.18
CA ARG A 146 -15.55 14.74 -0.49
C ARG A 146 -14.41 14.28 -1.39
N VAL A 147 -13.66 13.25 -0.98
CA VAL A 147 -12.60 12.67 -1.83
C VAL A 147 -13.22 11.91 -3.01
N ALA A 148 -14.23 11.08 -2.76
CA ALA A 148 -14.90 10.29 -3.78
C ALA A 148 -15.55 11.17 -4.87
N ASP A 149 -16.12 12.32 -4.49
CA ASP A 149 -16.67 13.30 -5.44
C ASP A 149 -15.59 13.98 -6.29
N ALA A 150 -14.33 13.98 -5.82
CA ALA A 150 -13.24 14.70 -6.42
C ALA A 150 -12.43 13.89 -7.44
N ILE A 151 -12.48 12.54 -7.39
CA ILE A 151 -11.69 11.62 -8.22
C ILE A 151 -12.58 10.53 -8.82
N GLY A 152 -12.15 9.98 -9.97
CA GLY A 152 -12.84 8.87 -10.64
C GLY A 152 -12.21 7.49 -10.36
N ILE A 153 -11.03 7.45 -9.72
CA ILE A 153 -10.33 6.20 -9.38
C ILE A 153 -10.78 5.67 -8.01
N PRO A 154 -10.69 4.34 -7.77
CA PRO A 154 -11.13 3.75 -6.51
C PRO A 154 -10.29 4.16 -5.31
N ILE A 155 -10.95 4.20 -4.15
CA ILE A 155 -10.37 4.47 -2.84
C ILE A 155 -10.24 3.14 -2.09
N MET A 156 -9.03 2.87 -1.58
CA MET A 156 -8.78 1.88 -0.55
C MET A 156 -8.75 2.59 0.80
N VAL A 157 -9.80 2.41 1.58
CA VAL A 157 -9.88 2.91 2.96
C VAL A 157 -8.88 2.15 3.81
N TYR A 158 -8.06 2.84 4.61
CA TYR A 158 -7.05 2.17 5.41
C TYR A 158 -7.38 2.24 6.90
N ASN A 159 -7.78 1.12 7.48
CA ASN A 159 -7.99 0.98 8.92
C ASN A 159 -6.70 0.51 9.62
N ASN A 160 -6.17 1.36 10.50
CA ASN A 160 -5.03 1.02 11.35
C ASN A 160 -5.09 1.82 12.66
N PRO A 161 -5.86 1.37 13.64
CA PRO A 161 -6.01 2.08 14.91
C PRO A 161 -4.72 2.19 15.74
N ALA A 162 -3.69 1.41 15.42
CA ALA A 162 -2.37 1.56 16.04
C ALA A 162 -1.62 2.83 15.59
N THR A 163 -2.04 3.46 14.48
CA THR A 163 -1.38 4.66 13.91
C THR A 163 -2.36 5.79 13.59
N ALA A 164 -3.66 5.56 13.76
CA ALA A 164 -4.71 6.55 13.67
C ALA A 164 -5.56 6.48 14.93
N ASN A 165 -5.99 7.63 15.46
CA ASN A 165 -6.76 7.67 16.70
C ASN A 165 -8.23 7.23 16.53
N VAL A 166 -8.56 6.63 15.39
CA VAL A 166 -9.91 6.10 15.11
C VAL A 166 -9.80 4.65 14.66
N ASP A 167 -10.69 3.83 15.16
CA ASP A 167 -10.89 2.45 14.72
C ASP A 167 -12.13 2.37 13.83
N LEU A 168 -11.94 2.10 12.55
CA LEU A 168 -13.02 1.88 11.60
C LEU A 168 -13.60 0.47 11.81
N THR A 169 -14.59 0.35 12.69
CA THR A 169 -15.26 -0.93 12.96
C THR A 169 -15.90 -1.50 11.68
N PRO A 170 -16.16 -2.82 11.60
CA PRO A 170 -16.85 -3.41 10.46
C PRO A 170 -18.19 -2.73 10.14
N ALA A 171 -18.94 -2.28 11.17
CA ALA A 171 -20.20 -1.52 10.98
C ALA A 171 -19.94 -0.14 10.34
N MET A 172 -18.93 0.60 10.77
CA MET A 172 -18.56 1.89 10.18
C MET A 172 -18.08 1.70 8.73
N LEU A 173 -17.31 0.65 8.44
CA LEU A 173 -16.86 0.32 7.09
C LEU A 173 -18.06 -0.03 6.19
N ALA A 174 -19.10 -0.70 6.72
CA ALA A 174 -20.33 -0.97 5.98
C ALA A 174 -21.07 0.33 5.59
N GLU A 175 -21.05 1.38 6.43
CA GLU A 175 -21.58 2.69 6.04
C GLU A 175 -20.68 3.38 5.00
N ILE A 176 -19.35 3.40 5.20
CA ILE A 176 -18.39 3.99 4.25
C ILE A 176 -18.47 3.30 2.89
N SER A 177 -18.74 1.98 2.84
CA SER A 177 -18.88 1.22 1.60
C SER A 177 -20.05 1.68 0.71
N ARG A 178 -20.96 2.50 1.23
CA ARG A 178 -22.06 3.12 0.45
C ARG A 178 -21.56 4.29 -0.42
N ILE A 179 -20.37 4.79 -0.15
CA ILE A 179 -19.73 5.81 -0.98
C ILE A 179 -19.18 5.12 -2.24
N PRO A 180 -19.60 5.49 -3.46
CA PRO A 180 -19.39 4.69 -4.68
C PRO A 180 -17.93 4.32 -4.98
N ASN A 181 -16.96 5.21 -4.69
CA ASN A 181 -15.56 4.99 -4.98
C ASN A 181 -14.78 4.32 -3.82
N CYS A 182 -15.38 4.18 -2.63
CA CYS A 182 -14.77 3.44 -1.51
C CYS A 182 -14.96 1.93 -1.73
N ARG A 183 -14.16 1.36 -2.64
CA ARG A 183 -14.30 -0.02 -3.14
C ARG A 183 -13.46 -1.04 -2.40
N TYR A 184 -12.45 -0.62 -1.66
CA TYR A 184 -11.50 -1.48 -0.98
C TYR A 184 -11.26 -1.00 0.44
N VAL A 185 -10.95 -1.93 1.33
CA VAL A 185 -10.42 -1.62 2.66
C VAL A 185 -9.13 -2.39 2.88
N LYS A 186 -8.11 -1.71 3.42
CA LYS A 186 -6.95 -2.35 4.04
C LYS A 186 -7.21 -2.45 5.54
N GLU A 187 -7.46 -3.67 6.01
CA GLU A 187 -7.69 -3.96 7.42
C GLU A 187 -6.38 -4.35 8.10
N SER A 188 -5.93 -3.56 9.08
CA SER A 188 -4.63 -3.72 9.74
C SER A 188 -4.71 -3.88 11.26
N THR A 189 -5.86 -4.23 11.81
CA THR A 189 -5.93 -4.70 13.18
C THR A 189 -5.35 -6.12 13.29
N LEU A 190 -5.05 -6.56 14.50
CA LEU A 190 -4.67 -7.96 14.76
C LEU A 190 -5.88 -8.87 15.01
N GLU A 191 -7.10 -8.34 14.86
CA GLU A 191 -8.35 -9.08 14.98
C GLU A 191 -8.76 -9.64 13.61
N VAL A 192 -8.19 -10.77 13.24
CA VAL A 192 -8.41 -11.38 11.92
C VAL A 192 -9.89 -11.65 11.60
N THR A 193 -10.74 -11.87 12.63
CA THR A 193 -12.19 -12.07 12.47
C THR A 193 -12.90 -10.88 11.85
N ARG A 194 -12.35 -9.67 11.93
CA ARG A 194 -12.90 -8.49 11.27
C ARG A 194 -12.98 -8.63 9.76
N VAL A 195 -12.07 -9.36 9.15
CA VAL A 195 -12.11 -9.66 7.70
C VAL A 195 -13.43 -10.32 7.34
N ARG A 196 -13.81 -11.40 8.06
CA ARG A 196 -15.10 -12.08 7.89
C ARG A 196 -16.28 -11.12 8.07
N ASP A 197 -16.23 -10.31 9.11
CA ASP A 197 -17.35 -9.41 9.46
C ASP A 197 -17.50 -8.29 8.43
N ILE A 198 -16.40 -7.74 7.90
CA ILE A 198 -16.42 -6.74 6.82
C ILE A 198 -16.98 -7.37 5.54
N VAL A 199 -16.51 -8.56 5.14
CA VAL A 199 -17.03 -9.29 3.98
C VAL A 199 -18.54 -9.50 4.10
N ALA A 200 -19.01 -9.95 5.28
CA ALA A 200 -20.43 -10.19 5.53
C ALA A 200 -21.28 -8.90 5.48
N LEU A 201 -20.79 -7.79 6.03
CA LEU A 201 -21.57 -6.54 6.14
C LEU A 201 -21.48 -5.68 4.86
N CYS A 202 -20.35 -5.68 4.19
CA CYS A 202 -20.16 -4.87 2.99
C CYS A 202 -20.63 -5.57 1.71
N GLY A 203 -20.60 -6.91 1.65
CA GLY A 203 -20.91 -7.68 0.45
C GLY A 203 -20.01 -7.26 -0.72
N ASP A 204 -20.61 -7.04 -1.89
CA ASP A 204 -19.92 -6.65 -3.13
C ASP A 204 -19.55 -5.15 -3.20
N ARG A 205 -19.94 -4.36 -2.19
CA ARG A 205 -19.66 -2.90 -2.18
C ARG A 205 -18.21 -2.60 -1.88
N MET A 206 -17.55 -3.39 -1.00
CA MET A 206 -16.19 -3.16 -0.56
C MET A 206 -15.45 -4.48 -0.36
N GLU A 207 -14.33 -4.63 -1.04
CA GLU A 207 -13.44 -5.79 -0.98
C GLU A 207 -12.34 -5.59 0.08
N VAL A 208 -11.93 -6.68 0.75
CA VAL A 208 -10.97 -6.63 1.84
C VAL A 208 -9.56 -6.99 1.39
N PHE A 209 -8.62 -6.12 1.71
CA PHE A 209 -7.18 -6.39 1.69
C PHE A 209 -6.67 -6.51 3.13
N ALA A 210 -5.97 -7.59 3.43
CA ALA A 210 -5.24 -7.72 4.69
C ALA A 210 -4.13 -6.68 4.79
N GLY A 211 -3.93 -6.08 5.96
CA GLY A 211 -2.80 -5.18 6.20
C GLY A 211 -1.63 -5.86 6.92
N VAL A 212 -1.91 -6.81 7.81
CA VAL A 212 -0.90 -7.49 8.64
C VAL A 212 -0.98 -9.01 8.50
N LEU A 213 -2.12 -9.61 8.84
CA LEU A 213 -2.33 -11.07 8.91
C LEU A 213 -2.75 -11.63 7.54
N GLY A 214 -1.85 -11.56 6.54
CA GLY A 214 -2.16 -11.93 5.16
C GLY A 214 -2.58 -13.39 4.99
N TYR A 215 -1.87 -14.32 5.63
CA TYR A 215 -2.17 -15.75 5.53
C TYR A 215 -3.55 -16.08 6.13
N GLU A 216 -3.80 -15.62 7.35
CA GLU A 216 -5.03 -15.87 8.09
C GLU A 216 -6.23 -15.20 7.42
N SER A 217 -6.05 -13.97 6.94
CA SER A 217 -7.09 -13.18 6.27
C SER A 217 -7.54 -13.78 4.94
N ALA A 218 -6.63 -14.43 4.20
CA ALA A 218 -6.96 -15.13 2.96
C ALA A 218 -8.06 -16.18 3.18
N TRP A 219 -8.00 -16.90 4.29
CA TRP A 219 -8.99 -17.94 4.66
C TRP A 219 -10.34 -17.38 5.16
N LEU A 220 -10.40 -16.08 5.43
CA LEU A 220 -11.61 -15.38 5.89
C LEU A 220 -12.22 -14.49 4.80
N GLY A 221 -11.75 -14.59 3.56
CA GLY A 221 -12.33 -13.92 2.41
C GLY A 221 -11.63 -12.63 1.98
N ALA A 222 -10.42 -12.32 2.49
CA ALA A 222 -9.63 -11.25 1.92
C ALA A 222 -9.21 -11.60 0.48
N ILE A 223 -9.43 -10.68 -0.46
CA ILE A 223 -9.04 -10.85 -1.87
C ILE A 223 -7.64 -10.30 -2.16
N GLY A 224 -7.04 -9.60 -1.21
CA GLY A 224 -5.71 -9.03 -1.36
C GLY A 224 -4.96 -8.89 -0.04
N TRP A 225 -3.68 -8.62 -0.16
CA TRP A 225 -2.78 -8.37 0.95
C TRP A 225 -1.85 -7.20 0.64
N VAL A 226 -1.89 -6.16 1.46
CA VAL A 226 -0.93 -5.05 1.42
C VAL A 226 0.25 -5.41 2.30
N ALA A 227 1.28 -5.99 1.72
CA ALA A 227 2.37 -6.64 2.41
C ALA A 227 3.61 -5.75 2.54
N VAL A 228 4.22 -5.69 3.72
CA VAL A 228 5.55 -5.09 3.91
C VAL A 228 6.65 -6.08 3.55
N CYS A 229 6.52 -7.35 3.95
CA CYS A 229 7.50 -8.40 3.68
C CYS A 229 7.72 -8.66 2.19
N SER A 230 6.75 -8.31 1.34
CA SER A 230 6.89 -8.39 -0.12
C SER A 230 7.95 -7.43 -0.68
N ASN A 231 8.33 -6.36 0.04
CA ASN A 231 9.52 -5.59 -0.34
C ASN A 231 10.74 -6.50 -0.48
N VAL A 232 10.96 -7.38 0.50
CA VAL A 232 12.16 -8.24 0.63
C VAL A 232 11.99 -9.57 -0.09
N ALA A 233 10.82 -10.19 0.05
CA ALA A 233 10.52 -11.52 -0.50
C ALA A 233 9.24 -11.48 -1.37
N PRO A 234 9.22 -10.73 -2.49
CA PRO A 234 8.00 -10.47 -3.27
C PRO A 234 7.36 -11.75 -3.80
N ARG A 235 8.11 -12.61 -4.47
CA ARG A 235 7.58 -13.86 -5.02
C ARG A 235 7.01 -14.78 -3.94
N LEU A 236 7.73 -14.98 -2.85
CA LEU A 236 7.27 -15.84 -1.77
C LEU A 236 6.00 -15.30 -1.11
N SER A 237 5.92 -13.98 -0.90
CA SER A 237 4.74 -13.31 -0.34
C SER A 237 3.53 -13.45 -1.27
N ARG A 238 3.74 -13.22 -2.56
CA ARG A 238 2.72 -13.35 -3.59
C ARG A 238 2.20 -14.78 -3.68
N ASP A 239 3.10 -15.75 -3.82
CA ASP A 239 2.73 -17.15 -3.98
C ASP A 239 2.01 -17.69 -2.74
N MET A 240 2.45 -17.32 -1.52
CA MET A 240 1.78 -17.69 -0.28
C MET A 240 0.33 -17.19 -0.25
N PHE A 241 0.12 -15.89 -0.52
CA PHE A 241 -1.22 -15.31 -0.47
C PHE A 241 -2.12 -15.88 -1.58
N TRP A 242 -1.59 -15.98 -2.81
CA TRP A 242 -2.34 -16.48 -3.96
C TRP A 242 -2.79 -17.93 -3.75
N THR A 243 -1.88 -18.79 -3.29
CA THR A 243 -2.17 -20.20 -3.01
C THR A 243 -3.22 -20.37 -1.90
N ALA A 244 -3.21 -19.48 -0.89
CA ALA A 244 -4.23 -19.49 0.15
C ALA A 244 -5.59 -18.97 -0.33
N ALA A 245 -5.60 -17.79 -0.99
CA ALA A 245 -6.82 -17.05 -1.29
C ALA A 245 -7.55 -17.55 -2.55
N PHE A 246 -6.83 -18.02 -3.56
CA PHE A 246 -7.40 -18.33 -4.87
C PHE A 246 -7.29 -19.81 -5.25
N ASP A 247 -6.19 -20.48 -4.89
CA ASP A 247 -6.03 -21.91 -5.15
C ASP A 247 -6.65 -22.77 -4.03
N ALA A 248 -6.90 -22.17 -2.86
CA ALA A 248 -7.42 -22.81 -1.64
C ALA A 248 -6.61 -24.05 -1.20
N ASP A 249 -5.31 -24.08 -1.54
CA ASP A 249 -4.41 -25.15 -1.12
C ASP A 249 -3.78 -24.83 0.24
N ARG A 250 -4.39 -25.40 1.28
CA ARG A 250 -3.94 -25.16 2.66
C ARG A 250 -2.55 -25.72 2.94
N ALA A 251 -2.21 -26.88 2.39
CA ALA A 251 -0.93 -27.52 2.68
C ALA A 251 0.21 -26.75 2.02
N ALA A 252 0.08 -26.40 0.75
CA ALA A 252 1.07 -25.63 0.01
C ALA A 252 1.22 -24.20 0.57
N SER A 253 0.11 -23.50 0.84
CA SER A 253 0.17 -22.14 1.39
C SER A 253 0.77 -22.09 2.81
N LEU A 254 0.48 -23.10 3.66
CA LEU A 254 1.12 -23.20 4.98
C LEU A 254 2.63 -23.47 4.87
N ALA A 255 3.06 -24.27 3.90
CA ALA A 255 4.49 -24.49 3.66
C ALA A 255 5.20 -23.19 3.23
N LEU A 256 4.58 -22.41 2.35
CA LEU A 256 5.10 -21.09 1.94
C LEU A 256 5.10 -20.09 3.10
N TYR A 257 4.02 -20.05 3.90
CA TYR A 257 3.94 -19.21 5.10
C TYR A 257 5.07 -19.51 6.10
N ARG A 258 5.33 -20.79 6.38
CA ARG A 258 6.44 -21.21 7.29
C ARG A 258 7.81 -20.75 6.79
N ARG A 259 8.01 -20.67 5.48
CA ARG A 259 9.25 -20.11 4.91
C ARG A 259 9.32 -18.59 5.05
N LEU A 260 8.18 -17.89 4.98
CA LEU A 260 8.10 -16.44 5.11
C LEU A 260 8.15 -15.98 6.57
N ALA A 261 7.58 -16.75 7.50
CA ALA A 261 7.37 -16.39 8.89
C ALA A 261 8.62 -15.89 9.63
N PRO A 262 9.86 -16.44 9.43
CA PRO A 262 11.06 -15.92 10.07
C PRO A 262 11.41 -14.47 9.72
N LEU A 263 10.97 -13.96 8.58
CA LEU A 263 11.18 -12.58 8.16
C LEU A 263 10.22 -11.59 8.85
N LEU A 264 9.01 -12.02 9.19
CA LEU A 264 7.93 -11.15 9.66
C LEU A 264 8.28 -10.30 10.89
N PRO A 265 9.02 -10.78 11.93
CA PRO A 265 9.40 -9.97 13.07
C PRO A 265 10.25 -8.73 12.72
N PHE A 266 11.03 -8.81 11.65
CA PHE A 266 11.91 -7.71 11.21
C PHE A 266 11.19 -6.68 10.34
N VAL A 267 10.18 -7.12 9.58
CA VAL A 267 9.46 -6.27 8.62
C VAL A 267 7.99 -6.04 8.99
N GLY A 268 7.56 -6.48 10.17
CA GLY A 268 6.19 -6.30 10.68
C GLY A 268 6.13 -5.70 12.09
N GLY A 269 7.25 -5.59 12.79
CA GLY A 269 7.35 -5.04 14.15
C GLY A 269 7.54 -3.51 14.17
N PRO A 270 7.80 -2.90 15.33
CA PRO A 270 7.96 -1.45 15.48
C PRO A 270 9.06 -0.82 14.60
N ARG A 271 10.09 -1.60 14.26
CA ARG A 271 11.22 -1.17 13.42
C ARG A 271 11.11 -1.63 11.96
N TYR A 272 9.90 -1.91 11.47
CA TYR A 272 9.66 -2.54 10.17
C TYR A 272 10.29 -1.79 8.98
N VAL A 273 10.30 -0.46 8.98
CA VAL A 273 10.96 0.35 7.93
C VAL A 273 12.46 0.12 7.96
N SER A 274 13.07 0.25 9.15
CA SER A 274 14.52 0.05 9.35
C SER A 274 14.94 -1.38 9.02
N GLY A 275 14.13 -2.37 9.41
CA GLY A 275 14.35 -3.78 9.09
C GLY A 275 14.28 -4.06 7.59
N THR A 276 13.30 -3.46 6.90
CA THR A 276 13.15 -3.62 5.46
C THR A 276 14.35 -2.99 4.71
N LYS A 277 14.78 -1.78 5.08
CA LYS A 277 15.96 -1.14 4.47
C LYS A 277 17.25 -1.92 4.77
N ALA A 278 17.42 -2.42 6.00
CA ALA A 278 18.55 -3.27 6.35
C ALA A 278 18.58 -4.58 5.55
N ALA A 279 17.41 -5.18 5.31
CA ALA A 279 17.30 -6.37 4.46
C ALA A 279 17.78 -6.09 3.03
N PHE A 280 17.36 -4.99 2.43
CA PHE A 280 17.83 -4.60 1.11
C PHE A 280 19.34 -4.38 1.05
N ARG A 281 19.91 -3.68 2.04
CA ARG A 281 21.37 -3.50 2.14
C ARG A 281 22.11 -4.85 2.21
N LEU A 282 21.61 -5.79 3.01
CA LEU A 282 22.15 -7.14 3.10
C LEU A 282 22.04 -7.92 1.78
N MET A 283 21.01 -7.63 0.98
CA MET A 283 20.80 -8.19 -0.36
C MET A 283 21.62 -7.48 -1.45
N GLY A 284 22.44 -6.48 -1.09
CA GLY A 284 23.24 -5.69 -2.06
C GLY A 284 22.44 -4.60 -2.79
N MET A 285 21.29 -4.23 -2.29
CA MET A 285 20.45 -3.17 -2.85
C MET A 285 20.39 -1.98 -1.88
N GLU A 286 21.16 -0.94 -2.14
CA GLU A 286 21.16 0.25 -1.28
C GLU A 286 19.86 1.03 -1.40
N MET A 287 19.21 1.28 -0.25
CA MET A 287 17.94 2.02 -0.16
C MET A 287 18.04 3.22 0.81
N GLY A 288 19.26 3.53 1.26
CA GLY A 288 19.51 4.54 2.29
C GLY A 288 18.96 4.13 3.65
N GLU A 289 19.15 4.99 4.64
CA GLU A 289 18.60 4.80 5.98
C GLU A 289 17.21 5.47 6.10
N PRO A 290 16.38 5.08 7.10
CA PRO A 290 15.13 5.78 7.34
C PRO A 290 15.38 7.23 7.79
N ARG A 291 14.45 8.13 7.49
CA ARG A 291 14.53 9.51 7.99
C ARG A 291 14.19 9.59 9.49
N PRO A 292 14.87 10.48 10.24
CA PRO A 292 14.51 10.75 11.63
C PRO A 292 13.01 11.06 11.80
N PRO A 293 12.40 10.68 12.93
CA PRO A 293 13.01 10.14 14.13
C PRO A 293 13.34 8.63 14.09
N ARG A 294 13.09 7.95 12.97
CA ARG A 294 13.49 6.54 12.83
C ARG A 294 15.00 6.43 12.78
N LEU A 295 15.51 5.37 13.38
CA LEU A 295 16.92 5.04 13.39
C LEU A 295 17.19 3.79 12.53
N PRO A 296 18.42 3.61 12.04
CA PRO A 296 18.86 2.35 11.44
C PRO A 296 18.58 1.14 12.34
N LEU A 297 18.47 -0.03 11.73
CA LEU A 297 18.33 -1.28 12.49
C LEU A 297 19.61 -1.53 13.32
N PRO A 298 19.51 -1.83 14.63
CA PRO A 298 20.67 -2.11 15.47
C PRO A 298 21.55 -3.25 14.94
N PRO A 299 22.87 -3.25 15.22
CA PRO A 299 23.79 -4.27 14.72
C PRO A 299 23.39 -5.70 15.07
N GLU A 300 22.92 -5.94 16.29
CA GLU A 300 22.46 -7.25 16.77
C GLU A 300 21.23 -7.74 15.98
N ASP A 301 20.24 -6.87 15.75
CA ASP A 301 19.06 -7.18 14.95
C ASP A 301 19.44 -7.37 13.47
N THR A 302 20.41 -6.59 12.97
CA THR A 302 20.93 -6.73 11.60
C THR A 302 21.62 -8.08 11.40
N ALA A 303 22.40 -8.55 12.40
CA ALA A 303 23.03 -9.86 12.36
C ALA A 303 22.00 -11.01 12.38
N ALA A 304 20.96 -10.87 13.21
CA ALA A 304 19.86 -11.83 13.28
C ALA A 304 19.06 -11.86 11.93
N LEU A 305 18.76 -10.70 11.37
CA LEU A 305 18.12 -10.59 10.05
C LEU A 305 18.98 -11.24 8.94
N ALA A 306 20.30 -11.04 8.97
CA ALA A 306 21.20 -11.67 7.99
C ALA A 306 21.16 -13.21 8.08
N ALA A 307 21.04 -13.78 9.28
CA ALA A 307 20.85 -15.23 9.45
C ALA A 307 19.54 -15.72 8.86
N VAL A 308 18.45 -14.96 9.07
CA VAL A 308 17.14 -15.27 8.46
C VAL A 308 17.21 -15.21 6.95
N LEU A 309 17.77 -14.15 6.36
CA LEU A 309 17.88 -14.00 4.89
C LEU A 309 18.72 -15.11 4.26
N ARG A 310 19.80 -15.58 4.92
CA ARG A 310 20.55 -16.77 4.50
C ARG A 310 19.68 -18.03 4.50
N GLY A 311 19.00 -18.27 5.62
CA GLY A 311 18.10 -19.43 5.75
C GLY A 311 16.96 -19.44 4.71
N MET A 312 16.57 -18.25 4.22
CA MET A 312 15.61 -18.10 3.13
C MET A 312 16.22 -18.19 1.73
N GLY A 313 17.55 -18.24 1.62
CA GLY A 313 18.28 -18.24 0.33
C GLY A 313 18.25 -16.89 -0.38
N LEU A 314 18.00 -15.79 0.33
CA LEU A 314 17.94 -14.43 -0.23
C LEU A 314 19.33 -13.74 -0.27
N ILE A 315 20.27 -14.22 0.50
CA ILE A 315 21.68 -13.81 0.46
C ILE A 315 22.57 -15.06 0.54
N ALA A 316 23.77 -14.95 -0.05
CA ALA A 316 24.75 -16.05 -0.01
C ALA A 316 25.29 -16.29 1.41
N ASP A 317 25.72 -17.53 1.66
CA ASP A 317 26.54 -17.82 2.84
C ASP A 317 27.85 -17.02 2.75
N ARG A 318 28.28 -16.44 3.87
CA ARG A 318 29.64 -15.89 3.92
C ARG A 318 30.61 -17.03 3.67
N PRO A 319 31.57 -16.89 2.74
CA PRO A 319 32.69 -17.81 2.72
C PRO A 319 33.37 -17.76 4.10
N ALA A 320 33.64 -18.93 4.67
CA ALA A 320 34.31 -19.11 5.93
C ALA A 320 35.69 -18.44 5.96
#